data_53cc457080eb9f13d32f89c91f6fa664
#
_entry.id   53cc457080eb9f13d32f89c91f6fa664
#
_cell.length_a   1.000
_cell.length_b   1.000
_cell.length_c   1.000
_cell.angle_alpha   90.00
_cell.angle_beta   90.00
_cell.angle_gamma   90.00
#
_symmetry.space_group_name_H-M   'P 1'
#
loop_
_entity.id
_entity.type
_entity.pdbx_description
1 polymer ?
#
loop_
_entity_poly.entity_id
_entity_poly.type
_entity_poly.pdbx_seq_one_letter_code
_entity_poly.pdbx_strand_id
1 'polypeptide(L)'
;MSFNALKEKGIPFDKQLRTWHDIVKRPYNRVEVDCYTRTRQILMNGIETEAWNFKHHFGRTCDDLELVKKIAQIRKIENTQQNTVNWLAPACQTILDTTLGYEQVAVDLTAWLAQNEPDNYVRETFNFGLLEDFDHLYRYSQWAYLTEGKNPNDILQHQTDVIIGRPTQNHHNCNAIRIRKHYDKTKTSPQTKVNILTLLSGEQQTHNYYAEHGFMYGNDDLRRTYAEICDVEEEHVTMYESLIDPTETMLEKWVLHEFTEVCTYYNCYKDEVDEKIKQVWEEFLAMEIEHLKIAAEFFEKHEKRDAEELIGTEILLPCHFESQKNYVANILETEIDKRQDGTEEMGYTTIDKLPPDWASYKVQQTVGENGAPTEQTIINICATLGRDIVSADKKLVQKQAALLAKGLEPEAQAPNTVTVKDYENMPDNSNFEELF
;
A
#
# COMPACT_ATOMS: atom_id res chain seq x y z
N MET A 1 7.68 7.43 -31.13
CA MET A 1 8.41 6.22 -30.70
C MET A 1 7.89 5.87 -29.31
N SER A 2 7.65 4.62 -29.02
CA SER A 2 7.29 4.18 -27.67
C SER A 2 8.51 4.35 -26.75
N PHE A 3 8.29 4.70 -25.49
CA PHE A 3 9.34 4.79 -24.48
C PHE A 3 9.91 3.39 -24.22
N ASN A 4 11.23 3.22 -24.34
CA ASN A 4 11.94 1.99 -24.00
C ASN A 4 12.99 2.33 -22.93
N ALA A 5 12.78 1.85 -21.70
CA ALA A 5 13.58 2.20 -20.54
C ALA A 5 15.10 1.95 -20.73
N LEU A 6 15.48 0.86 -21.41
CA LEU A 6 16.88 0.53 -21.67
C LEU A 6 17.55 1.41 -22.74
N LYS A 7 16.74 2.11 -23.58
CA LYS A 7 17.22 2.95 -24.70
C LYS A 7 17.12 4.45 -24.41
N GLU A 8 16.36 4.84 -23.39
CA GLU A 8 16.21 6.24 -23.03
C GLU A 8 17.51 6.78 -22.40
N LYS A 9 17.67 8.10 -22.48
CA LYS A 9 18.85 8.77 -21.91
C LYS A 9 18.60 9.11 -20.45
N GLY A 10 19.36 8.49 -19.55
CA GLY A 10 19.37 8.82 -18.15
C GLY A 10 20.37 9.90 -17.73
N ILE A 11 20.42 10.22 -16.44
CA ILE A 11 21.45 11.02 -15.83
C ILE A 11 22.66 10.11 -15.55
N PRO A 12 23.86 10.37 -16.11
CA PRO A 12 25.04 9.56 -15.87
C PRO A 12 25.28 9.34 -14.38
N PHE A 13 25.57 8.11 -13.99
CA PHE A 13 25.68 7.69 -12.60
C PHE A 13 26.63 8.56 -11.75
N ASP A 14 27.77 8.98 -12.33
CA ASP A 14 28.75 9.86 -11.68
C ASP A 14 28.22 11.28 -11.41
N LYS A 15 27.07 11.65 -11.98
CA LYS A 15 26.39 12.95 -11.80
C LYS A 15 25.16 12.88 -10.90
N GLN A 16 24.90 11.75 -10.29
CA GLN A 16 23.69 11.57 -9.49
C GLN A 16 23.84 11.96 -8.02
N LEU A 17 25.07 12.10 -7.52
CA LEU A 17 25.29 12.58 -6.15
C LEU A 17 24.72 13.98 -5.94
N ARG A 18 24.00 14.17 -4.85
CA ARG A 18 23.32 15.40 -4.49
C ARG A 18 23.91 16.02 -3.23
N THR A 19 23.88 17.34 -3.14
CA THR A 19 24.23 18.06 -1.92
C THR A 19 23.07 17.99 -0.92
N TRP A 20 23.35 18.28 0.35
CA TRP A 20 22.30 18.36 1.38
C TRP A 20 21.20 19.38 1.04
N HIS A 21 21.52 20.43 0.29
CA HIS A 21 20.56 21.42 -0.18
C HIS A 21 19.68 20.89 -1.32
N ASP A 22 20.18 20.00 -2.14
CA ASP A 22 19.43 19.39 -3.24
C ASP A 22 18.43 18.32 -2.74
N ILE A 23 18.79 17.62 -1.64
CA ILE A 23 17.99 16.59 -1.03
C ILE A 23 16.72 17.17 -0.39
N VAL A 24 16.85 18.34 0.28
CA VAL A 24 15.73 18.98 0.97
C VAL A 24 14.96 19.83 -0.02
N LYS A 25 13.99 19.25 -0.69
CA LYS A 25 13.06 19.97 -1.60
C LYS A 25 12.00 20.71 -0.78
N ARG A 26 11.33 21.67 -1.42
CA ARG A 26 10.18 22.34 -0.80
C ARG A 26 8.99 21.36 -0.75
N PRO A 27 8.43 21.11 0.43
CA PRO A 27 7.27 20.23 0.56
C PRO A 27 6.03 20.82 -0.14
N TYR A 28 5.07 19.96 -0.47
CA TYR A 28 3.78 20.38 -0.97
C TYR A 28 2.98 21.14 0.11
N ASN A 29 1.98 21.90 -0.31
CA ASN A 29 1.07 22.57 0.62
C ASN A 29 0.01 21.56 1.10
N ARG A 30 -0.05 21.28 2.41
CA ARG A 30 -0.98 20.31 3.02
C ARG A 30 -2.44 20.54 2.63
N VAL A 31 -2.85 21.80 2.49
CA VAL A 31 -4.27 22.19 2.24
C VAL A 31 -4.62 22.17 0.75
N GLU A 32 -3.66 22.48 -0.11
CA GLU A 32 -3.88 22.67 -1.56
C GLU A 32 -3.44 21.46 -2.39
N VAL A 33 -2.70 20.51 -1.79
CA VAL A 33 -2.20 19.34 -2.51
C VAL A 33 -3.35 18.49 -3.02
N ASP A 34 -3.24 18.02 -4.27
CA ASP A 34 -4.07 16.96 -4.80
C ASP A 34 -3.84 15.66 -4.00
N CYS A 35 -4.90 14.94 -3.64
CA CYS A 35 -4.74 13.71 -2.85
C CYS A 35 -3.87 12.68 -3.57
N TYR A 36 -3.92 12.62 -4.88
CA TYR A 36 -3.10 11.69 -5.66
C TYR A 36 -1.65 12.14 -5.84
N THR A 37 -1.31 13.43 -5.65
CA THR A 37 0.08 13.85 -5.42
C THR A 37 0.61 13.26 -4.11
N ARG A 38 -0.20 13.27 -3.04
CA ARG A 38 0.16 12.63 -1.76
C ARG A 38 0.33 11.12 -1.91
N THR A 39 -0.60 10.44 -2.58
CA THR A 39 -0.48 8.99 -2.77
C THR A 39 0.73 8.61 -3.60
N ARG A 40 1.06 9.37 -4.66
CA ARG A 40 2.30 9.16 -5.44
C ARG A 40 3.54 9.33 -4.57
N GLN A 41 3.59 10.37 -3.73
CA GLN A 41 4.72 10.58 -2.80
C GLN A 41 4.86 9.40 -1.83
N ILE A 42 3.77 8.91 -1.25
CA ILE A 42 3.77 7.77 -0.34
C ILE A 42 4.21 6.49 -1.06
N LEU A 43 3.64 6.18 -2.22
CA LEU A 43 4.03 4.99 -2.98
C LEU A 43 5.51 5.02 -3.33
N MET A 44 6.02 6.14 -3.85
CA MET A 44 7.43 6.22 -4.24
C MET A 44 8.38 6.11 -3.04
N ASN A 45 7.99 6.54 -1.84
CA ASN A 45 8.74 6.22 -0.63
C ASN A 45 8.81 4.69 -0.39
N GLY A 46 7.73 3.96 -0.64
CA GLY A 46 7.70 2.50 -0.55
C GLY A 46 8.58 1.82 -1.58
N ILE A 47 8.48 2.23 -2.84
CA ILE A 47 9.29 1.70 -3.95
C ILE A 47 10.78 1.84 -3.64
N GLU A 48 11.22 3.01 -3.21
CA GLU A 48 12.62 3.25 -2.81
C GLU A 48 13.01 2.44 -1.56
N THR A 49 12.10 2.26 -0.60
CA THR A 49 12.35 1.48 0.61
C THR A 49 12.59 0.02 0.27
N GLU A 50 11.74 -0.58 -0.55
CA GLU A 50 11.91 -1.97 -0.97
C GLU A 50 13.17 -2.16 -1.81
N ALA A 51 13.47 -1.24 -2.71
CA ALA A 51 14.66 -1.27 -3.55
C ALA A 51 15.95 -1.34 -2.74
N TRP A 52 16.13 -0.46 -1.72
CA TRP A 52 17.34 -0.53 -0.92
C TRP A 52 17.34 -1.70 0.09
N ASN A 53 16.19 -2.17 0.57
CA ASN A 53 16.06 -3.39 1.39
C ASN A 53 16.53 -4.61 0.60
N PHE A 54 16.00 -4.78 -0.61
CA PHE A 54 16.45 -5.83 -1.55
C PHE A 54 17.97 -5.75 -1.79
N LYS A 55 18.49 -4.56 -2.09
CA LYS A 55 19.92 -4.36 -2.37
C LYS A 55 20.81 -4.62 -1.13
N HIS A 56 20.29 -4.43 0.09
CA HIS A 56 20.99 -4.87 1.32
C HIS A 56 21.02 -6.38 1.42
N HIS A 57 19.91 -7.07 1.12
CA HIS A 57 19.87 -8.52 1.11
C HIS A 57 20.80 -9.10 0.05
N PHE A 58 20.74 -8.58 -1.16
CA PHE A 58 21.64 -8.98 -2.25
C PHE A 58 23.12 -8.81 -1.86
N GLY A 59 23.50 -7.65 -1.35
CA GLY A 59 24.89 -7.40 -0.95
C GLY A 59 25.40 -8.31 0.16
N ARG A 60 24.51 -8.86 1.02
CA ARG A 60 24.89 -9.82 2.08
C ARG A 60 25.13 -11.23 1.54
N THR A 61 24.57 -11.57 0.40
CA THR A 61 24.58 -12.92 -0.17
C THR A 61 25.47 -13.03 -1.42
N CYS A 62 26.02 -11.92 -1.89
CA CYS A 62 26.87 -11.83 -3.07
C CYS A 62 28.37 -11.87 -2.69
N ASP A 63 29.15 -12.73 -3.35
CA ASP A 63 30.59 -12.87 -3.19
C ASP A 63 31.43 -12.13 -4.28
N ASP A 64 30.76 -11.61 -5.32
CA ASP A 64 31.42 -10.76 -6.34
C ASP A 64 31.63 -9.35 -5.81
N LEU A 65 32.88 -9.01 -5.54
CA LEU A 65 33.24 -7.70 -4.96
C LEU A 65 32.92 -6.51 -5.89
N GLU A 66 32.99 -6.68 -7.22
CA GLU A 66 32.65 -5.62 -8.17
C GLU A 66 31.17 -5.30 -8.10
N LEU A 67 30.35 -6.35 -8.11
CA LEU A 67 28.90 -6.27 -8.01
C LEU A 67 28.46 -5.66 -6.66
N VAL A 68 29.01 -6.16 -5.54
CA VAL A 68 28.71 -5.62 -4.20
C VAL A 68 29.05 -4.13 -4.10
N LYS A 69 30.18 -3.67 -4.67
CA LYS A 69 30.53 -2.25 -4.70
C LYS A 69 29.53 -1.43 -5.50
N LYS A 70 29.10 -1.93 -6.66
CA LYS A 70 28.14 -1.23 -7.50
C LYS A 70 26.77 -1.12 -6.83
N ILE A 71 26.26 -2.23 -6.25
CA ILE A 71 25.02 -2.26 -5.47
C ILE A 71 25.09 -1.24 -4.31
N ALA A 72 26.21 -1.19 -3.58
CA ALA A 72 26.36 -0.24 -2.48
C ALA A 72 26.37 1.23 -2.95
N GLN A 73 26.90 1.51 -4.14
CA GLN A 73 26.87 2.84 -4.73
C GLN A 73 25.46 3.27 -5.15
N ILE A 74 24.74 2.40 -5.85
CA ILE A 74 23.34 2.65 -6.27
C ILE A 74 22.47 2.85 -5.03
N ARG A 75 22.48 1.91 -4.08
CA ARG A 75 21.74 2.03 -2.81
C ARG A 75 21.98 3.35 -2.08
N LYS A 76 23.21 3.93 -2.17
CA LYS A 76 23.49 5.25 -1.59
C LYS A 76 22.71 6.37 -2.29
N ILE A 77 22.54 6.29 -3.60
CA ILE A 77 21.74 7.24 -4.38
C ILE A 77 20.26 7.09 -4.03
N GLU A 78 19.70 5.88 -4.09
CA GLU A 78 18.31 5.58 -3.78
C GLU A 78 17.90 5.97 -2.35
N ASN A 79 18.76 5.74 -1.37
CA ASN A 79 18.52 6.24 -0.02
C ASN A 79 18.39 7.78 0.02
N THR A 80 19.09 8.48 -0.86
CA THR A 80 18.96 9.93 -1.01
C THR A 80 17.65 10.31 -1.72
N GLN A 81 17.25 9.54 -2.71
CA GLN A 81 15.96 9.71 -3.40
C GLN A 81 14.79 9.46 -2.44
N GLN A 82 14.82 8.36 -1.69
CA GLN A 82 13.84 8.04 -0.66
C GLN A 82 13.70 9.17 0.36
N ASN A 83 14.81 9.70 0.89
CA ASN A 83 14.76 10.83 1.81
C ASN A 83 14.11 12.06 1.17
N THR A 84 14.45 12.36 -0.09
CA THR A 84 13.88 13.50 -0.83
C THR A 84 12.38 13.30 -1.00
N VAL A 85 11.95 12.14 -1.46
CA VAL A 85 10.53 11.79 -1.66
C VAL A 85 9.75 11.88 -0.35
N ASN A 86 10.26 11.26 0.71
CA ASN A 86 9.59 11.27 2.01
C ASN A 86 9.45 12.68 2.59
N TRP A 87 10.45 13.53 2.38
CA TRP A 87 10.46 14.91 2.89
C TRP A 87 9.69 15.91 2.01
N LEU A 88 9.03 15.45 0.95
CA LEU A 88 8.01 16.26 0.26
C LEU A 88 6.75 16.46 1.10
N ALA A 89 6.52 15.60 2.10
CA ALA A 89 5.45 15.77 3.07
C ALA A 89 5.76 16.96 4.01
N PRO A 90 4.79 17.86 4.28
CA PRO A 90 5.01 19.01 5.14
C PRO A 90 4.94 18.63 6.63
N ALA A 91 5.74 19.29 7.45
CA ALA A 91 5.81 19.04 8.89
C ALA A 91 4.50 19.29 9.67
N CYS A 92 3.54 20.01 9.09
CA CYS A 92 2.22 20.23 9.69
C CYS A 92 1.20 19.12 9.37
N GLN A 93 1.59 18.11 8.59
CA GLN A 93 0.79 16.90 8.35
C GLN A 93 0.90 16.00 9.58
N THR A 94 -0.25 15.62 10.16
CA THR A 94 -0.24 14.73 11.34
C THR A 94 0.02 13.28 10.93
N ILE A 95 0.30 12.43 11.91
CA ILE A 95 0.49 10.99 11.69
C ILE A 95 -0.78 10.39 11.06
N LEU A 96 -1.98 10.71 11.56
CA LEU A 96 -3.24 10.23 10.99
C LEU A 96 -3.51 10.79 9.60
N ASP A 97 -3.15 12.04 9.29
CA ASP A 97 -3.23 12.56 7.91
C ASP A 97 -2.38 11.69 6.96
N THR A 98 -1.18 11.33 7.40
CA THR A 98 -0.27 10.49 6.63
C THR A 98 -0.81 9.06 6.51
N THR A 99 -1.30 8.49 7.62
CA THR A 99 -1.93 7.16 7.65
C THR A 99 -3.10 7.06 6.66
N LEU A 100 -4.00 8.06 6.63
CA LEU A 100 -5.08 8.08 5.63
C LEU A 100 -4.56 8.14 4.19
N GLY A 101 -3.42 8.78 3.98
CA GLY A 101 -2.74 8.75 2.69
C GLY A 101 -2.20 7.37 2.34
N TYR A 102 -1.63 6.64 3.31
CA TYR A 102 -1.19 5.25 3.13
C TYR A 102 -2.35 4.33 2.75
N GLU A 103 -3.45 4.40 3.50
CA GLU A 103 -4.63 3.61 3.20
C GLU A 103 -5.30 3.98 1.87
N GLN A 104 -5.23 5.26 1.47
CA GLN A 104 -5.69 5.65 0.13
C GLN A 104 -4.81 5.05 -0.97
N VAL A 105 -3.49 4.95 -0.76
CA VAL A 105 -2.60 4.21 -1.66
C VAL A 105 -3.03 2.75 -1.72
N ALA A 106 -3.15 2.09 -0.57
CA ALA A 106 -3.51 0.68 -0.49
C ALA A 106 -4.82 0.39 -1.25
N VAL A 107 -5.88 1.14 -0.99
CA VAL A 107 -7.19 0.92 -1.63
C VAL A 107 -7.16 1.23 -3.14
N ASP A 108 -6.74 2.43 -3.54
CA ASP A 108 -6.87 2.85 -4.94
C ASP A 108 -5.85 2.15 -5.85
N LEU A 109 -4.63 1.91 -5.35
CA LEU A 109 -3.59 1.20 -6.10
C LEU A 109 -3.94 -0.28 -6.26
N THR A 110 -4.31 -0.97 -5.17
CA THR A 110 -4.65 -2.40 -5.21
C THR A 110 -5.85 -2.64 -6.13
N ALA A 111 -6.87 -1.77 -6.08
CA ALA A 111 -8.01 -1.83 -6.98
C ALA A 111 -7.61 -1.62 -8.46
N TRP A 112 -6.73 -0.66 -8.75
CA TRP A 112 -6.20 -0.44 -10.09
C TRP A 112 -5.42 -1.66 -10.59
N LEU A 113 -4.50 -2.17 -9.78
CA LEU A 113 -3.68 -3.32 -10.14
C LEU A 113 -4.52 -4.57 -10.36
N ALA A 114 -5.50 -4.84 -9.49
CA ALA A 114 -6.40 -5.98 -9.65
C ALA A 114 -7.18 -5.94 -10.98
N GLN A 115 -7.65 -4.77 -11.40
CA GLN A 115 -8.37 -4.62 -12.67
C GLN A 115 -7.46 -4.85 -13.89
N ASN A 116 -6.17 -4.55 -13.77
CA ASN A 116 -5.19 -4.63 -14.86
C ASN A 116 -4.28 -5.87 -14.76
N GLU A 117 -4.48 -6.73 -13.77
CA GLU A 117 -3.68 -7.94 -13.58
C GLU A 117 -4.11 -9.05 -14.55
N PRO A 118 -3.18 -9.53 -15.42
CA PRO A 118 -3.52 -10.55 -16.40
C PRO A 118 -3.65 -11.97 -15.80
N ASP A 119 -2.97 -12.26 -14.67
CA ASP A 119 -3.06 -13.56 -13.99
C ASP A 119 -4.26 -13.58 -13.04
N ASN A 120 -5.17 -14.53 -13.25
CA ASN A 120 -6.40 -14.62 -12.46
C ASN A 120 -6.15 -14.93 -10.98
N TYR A 121 -5.16 -15.76 -10.67
CA TYR A 121 -4.84 -16.12 -9.30
C TYR A 121 -4.21 -14.94 -8.53
N VAL A 122 -3.32 -14.21 -9.19
CA VAL A 122 -2.71 -13.00 -8.64
C VAL A 122 -3.78 -11.91 -8.45
N ARG A 123 -4.67 -11.72 -9.44
CA ARG A 123 -5.80 -10.80 -9.31
C ARG A 123 -6.72 -11.13 -8.13
N GLU A 124 -7.02 -12.39 -7.91
CA GLU A 124 -7.83 -12.84 -6.77
C GLU A 124 -7.12 -12.52 -5.45
N THR A 125 -5.79 -12.67 -5.40
CA THR A 125 -4.98 -12.29 -4.25
C THR A 125 -5.02 -10.78 -3.98
N PHE A 126 -4.93 -9.96 -5.02
CA PHE A 126 -5.07 -8.49 -4.88
C PHE A 126 -6.46 -8.11 -4.37
N ASN A 127 -7.52 -8.70 -4.92
CA ASN A 127 -8.89 -8.47 -4.43
C ASN A 127 -9.07 -8.86 -2.96
N PHE A 128 -8.38 -9.90 -2.52
CA PHE A 128 -8.43 -10.33 -1.12
C PHE A 128 -7.75 -9.31 -0.19
N GLY A 129 -6.56 -8.80 -0.54
CA GLY A 129 -5.89 -7.72 0.19
C GLY A 129 -6.74 -6.45 0.23
N LEU A 130 -7.31 -6.05 -0.90
CA LEU A 130 -8.18 -4.88 -1.00
C LEU A 130 -9.34 -4.88 0.02
N LEU A 131 -9.89 -6.05 0.36
CA LEU A 131 -10.95 -6.15 1.39
C LEU A 131 -10.44 -5.77 2.78
N GLU A 132 -9.15 -5.98 3.03
CA GLU A 132 -8.50 -5.71 4.30
C GLU A 132 -8.08 -4.23 4.37
N ASP A 133 -7.40 -3.71 3.37
CA ASP A 133 -7.00 -2.30 3.25
C ASP A 133 -8.17 -1.34 3.39
N PHE A 134 -9.30 -1.73 2.82
CA PHE A 134 -10.51 -0.94 2.87
C PHE A 134 -11.07 -0.81 4.29
N ASP A 135 -11.03 -1.87 5.11
CA ASP A 135 -11.43 -1.80 6.51
C ASP A 135 -10.43 -0.95 7.33
N HIS A 136 -9.13 -1.01 7.01
CA HIS A 136 -8.10 -0.19 7.62
C HIS A 136 -8.37 1.30 7.38
N LEU A 137 -8.64 1.70 6.14
CA LEU A 137 -9.01 3.07 5.80
C LEU A 137 -10.19 3.57 6.64
N TYR A 138 -11.23 2.72 6.81
CA TYR A 138 -12.38 3.05 7.62
C TYR A 138 -12.00 3.27 9.10
N ARG A 139 -11.20 2.38 9.71
CA ARG A 139 -10.80 2.46 11.12
C ARG A 139 -9.97 3.72 11.39
N TYR A 140 -8.97 3.98 10.59
CA TYR A 140 -8.16 5.20 10.76
C TYR A 140 -8.95 6.49 10.45
N SER A 141 -9.89 6.46 9.54
CA SER A 141 -10.81 7.57 9.31
C SER A 141 -11.64 7.89 10.55
N GLN A 142 -12.14 6.88 11.27
CA GLN A 142 -12.83 7.07 12.53
C GLN A 142 -11.90 7.68 13.60
N TRP A 143 -10.66 7.22 13.69
CA TRP A 143 -9.69 7.77 14.63
C TRP A 143 -9.29 9.21 14.31
N ALA A 144 -9.05 9.56 13.05
CA ALA A 144 -8.77 10.93 12.64
C ALA A 144 -9.89 11.89 13.09
N TYR A 145 -11.10 11.42 13.02
CA TYR A 145 -12.24 12.18 13.46
C TYR A 145 -12.34 12.23 14.99
N LEU A 146 -12.22 11.10 15.71
CA LEU A 146 -12.35 11.02 17.17
C LEU A 146 -11.26 11.80 17.91
N THR A 147 -10.02 11.78 17.42
CA THR A 147 -8.87 12.35 18.13
C THR A 147 -8.44 13.72 17.64
N GLU A 148 -8.68 14.03 16.36
CA GLU A 148 -8.22 15.26 15.72
C GLU A 148 -9.37 16.13 15.19
N GLY A 149 -10.62 15.66 15.31
CA GLY A 149 -11.80 16.38 14.81
C GLY A 149 -11.80 16.61 13.28
N LYS A 150 -11.02 15.81 12.54
CA LYS A 150 -10.84 15.97 11.10
C LYS A 150 -11.84 15.14 10.30
N ASN A 151 -12.41 15.74 9.27
CA ASN A 151 -13.15 14.98 8.28
C ASN A 151 -12.15 14.24 7.35
N PRO A 152 -12.17 12.91 7.27
CA PRO A 152 -11.27 12.16 6.38
C PRO A 152 -11.38 12.58 4.92
N ASN A 153 -12.55 13.04 4.47
CA ASN A 153 -12.75 13.51 3.11
C ASN A 153 -11.99 14.82 2.78
N ASP A 154 -11.55 15.60 3.78
CA ASP A 154 -10.66 16.74 3.55
C ASP A 154 -9.25 16.26 3.10
N ILE A 155 -8.90 15.01 3.44
CA ILE A 155 -7.64 14.38 3.07
C ILE A 155 -7.81 13.58 1.78
N LEU A 156 -8.84 12.73 1.72
CA LEU A 156 -9.14 11.83 0.60
C LEU A 156 -9.78 12.53 -0.61
N GLN A 157 -10.23 13.78 -0.42
CA GLN A 157 -10.87 14.64 -1.43
C GLN A 157 -12.03 13.95 -2.16
N HIS A 158 -12.79 13.15 -1.43
CA HIS A 158 -13.91 12.36 -1.98
C HIS A 158 -13.55 11.42 -3.13
N GLN A 159 -12.27 11.10 -3.32
CA GLN A 159 -11.84 10.16 -4.36
C GLN A 159 -11.99 8.70 -3.93
N THR A 160 -11.83 8.43 -2.64
CA THR A 160 -11.96 7.10 -2.04
C THR A 160 -13.10 7.11 -1.02
N ASP A 161 -14.00 6.15 -1.07
CA ASP A 161 -15.12 6.08 -0.13
C ASP A 161 -14.67 5.53 1.22
N VAL A 162 -15.14 6.15 2.31
CA VAL A 162 -14.94 5.65 3.67
C VAL A 162 -16.17 4.85 4.07
N ILE A 163 -16.14 3.55 3.85
CA ILE A 163 -17.23 2.60 4.12
C ILE A 163 -16.68 1.48 4.99
N ILE A 164 -17.51 0.92 5.86
CA ILE A 164 -17.12 -0.23 6.69
C ILE A 164 -16.89 -1.46 5.82
N GLY A 165 -15.75 -2.09 5.99
CA GLY A 165 -15.42 -3.37 5.42
C GLY A 165 -15.69 -4.53 6.39
N ARG A 166 -15.00 -5.65 6.19
CA ARG A 166 -14.93 -6.75 7.12
C ARG A 166 -14.13 -6.33 8.36
N PRO A 167 -14.58 -6.63 9.59
CA PRO A 167 -13.83 -6.25 10.79
C PRO A 167 -12.39 -6.77 10.76
N THR A 168 -11.42 -5.91 11.08
CA THR A 168 -9.98 -6.21 11.00
C THR A 168 -9.59 -7.48 11.75
N GLN A 169 -10.18 -7.77 12.91
CA GLN A 169 -9.94 -9.01 13.64
C GLN A 169 -10.20 -10.30 12.83
N ASN A 170 -11.05 -10.24 11.80
CA ASN A 170 -11.33 -11.38 10.92
C ASN A 170 -10.26 -11.52 9.83
N HIS A 171 -9.34 -10.58 9.74
CA HIS A 171 -8.22 -10.61 8.81
C HIS A 171 -7.03 -11.38 9.39
N HIS A 172 -6.89 -11.44 10.72
CA HIS A 172 -5.81 -12.18 11.35
C HIS A 172 -5.86 -13.66 11.00
N ASN A 173 -4.81 -14.13 10.38
CA ASN A 173 -4.67 -15.50 9.93
C ASN A 173 -3.47 -16.18 10.57
N CYS A 174 -3.48 -17.49 10.51
CA CYS A 174 -2.25 -18.25 10.67
C CYS A 174 -1.32 -17.92 9.49
N ASN A 175 -0.12 -17.43 9.74
CA ASN A 175 0.81 -16.96 8.69
C ASN A 175 1.04 -18.01 7.58
N ALA A 176 0.99 -19.31 7.92
CA ALA A 176 1.08 -20.37 6.91
C ALA A 176 -0.05 -20.33 5.86
N ILE A 177 -1.23 -19.81 6.21
CA ILE A 177 -2.36 -19.66 5.28
C ILE A 177 -2.15 -18.48 4.34
N ARG A 178 -1.37 -17.49 4.74
CA ARG A 178 -1.04 -16.31 3.88
C ARG A 178 -0.14 -16.68 2.70
N ILE A 179 0.65 -17.73 2.80
CA ILE A 179 1.50 -18.18 1.71
C ILE A 179 0.66 -18.49 0.48
N ARG A 180 1.04 -17.91 -0.65
CA ARG A 180 0.38 -18.05 -1.95
C ARG A 180 1.20 -18.90 -2.90
N LYS A 181 0.54 -19.45 -3.92
CA LYS A 181 1.23 -20.14 -4.99
C LYS A 181 2.04 -19.14 -5.81
N HIS A 182 3.35 -19.34 -5.85
CA HIS A 182 4.22 -18.48 -6.64
C HIS A 182 3.98 -18.64 -8.16
N TYR A 183 4.24 -17.58 -8.89
CA TYR A 183 4.21 -17.63 -10.36
C TYR A 183 5.36 -18.47 -10.93
N ASP A 184 5.25 -18.87 -12.20
CA ASP A 184 6.34 -19.50 -12.97
C ASP A 184 7.08 -18.39 -13.74
N LYS A 185 8.32 -18.10 -13.36
CA LYS A 185 9.13 -17.01 -13.94
C LYS A 185 9.29 -17.08 -15.46
N THR A 186 9.13 -18.29 -16.04
CA THR A 186 9.29 -18.51 -17.48
C THR A 186 8.02 -18.26 -18.30
N LYS A 187 6.86 -18.16 -17.63
CA LYS A 187 5.54 -18.02 -18.27
C LYS A 187 4.85 -16.71 -17.91
N THR A 188 5.17 -16.18 -16.74
CA THR A 188 4.49 -15.00 -16.20
C THR A 188 4.93 -13.73 -16.91
N SER A 189 3.94 -12.87 -17.19
CA SER A 189 4.19 -11.61 -17.87
C SER A 189 5.04 -10.66 -17.03
N PRO A 190 5.84 -9.78 -17.64
CA PRO A 190 6.51 -8.72 -16.92
C PRO A 190 5.54 -7.83 -16.13
N GLN A 191 4.31 -7.62 -16.63
CA GLN A 191 3.28 -6.82 -15.94
C GLN A 191 2.93 -7.42 -14.58
N THR A 192 2.67 -8.72 -14.49
CA THR A 192 2.37 -9.41 -13.22
C THR A 192 3.51 -9.28 -12.22
N LYS A 193 4.77 -9.45 -12.66
CA LYS A 193 5.95 -9.30 -11.81
C LYS A 193 6.08 -7.90 -11.23
N VAL A 194 5.92 -6.89 -12.06
CA VAL A 194 5.96 -5.48 -11.66
C VAL A 194 4.78 -5.12 -10.75
N ASN A 195 3.58 -5.63 -11.03
CA ASN A 195 2.41 -5.41 -10.18
C ASN A 195 2.64 -5.95 -8.75
N ILE A 196 3.17 -7.18 -8.63
CA ILE A 196 3.47 -7.79 -7.34
C ILE A 196 4.52 -6.98 -6.58
N LEU A 197 5.62 -6.59 -7.23
CA LEU A 197 6.67 -5.79 -6.60
C LEU A 197 6.15 -4.41 -6.15
N THR A 198 5.25 -3.81 -6.93
CA THR A 198 4.65 -2.52 -6.58
C THR A 198 3.79 -2.62 -5.32
N LEU A 199 2.94 -3.64 -5.20
CA LEU A 199 2.15 -3.86 -3.98
C LEU A 199 3.02 -4.25 -2.80
N LEU A 200 3.95 -5.18 -2.97
CA LEU A 200 4.89 -5.57 -1.92
C LEU A 200 5.62 -4.34 -1.34
N SER A 201 6.05 -3.42 -2.21
CA SER A 201 6.68 -2.16 -1.78
C SER A 201 5.73 -1.27 -0.97
N GLY A 202 4.47 -1.22 -1.34
CA GLY A 202 3.43 -0.50 -0.62
C GLY A 202 3.23 -1.06 0.79
N GLU A 203 3.00 -2.36 0.90
CA GLU A 203 2.73 -3.04 2.17
C GLU A 203 3.94 -3.02 3.12
N GLN A 204 5.14 -3.28 2.60
CA GLN A 204 6.35 -3.26 3.40
C GLN A 204 6.58 -1.91 4.06
N GLN A 205 6.37 -0.80 3.36
CA GLN A 205 6.48 0.52 3.96
C GLN A 205 5.33 0.82 4.93
N THR A 206 4.11 0.35 4.63
CA THR A 206 2.92 0.59 5.46
C THR A 206 3.10 -0.09 6.81
N HIS A 207 3.51 -1.36 6.83
CA HIS A 207 3.90 -2.07 8.04
C HIS A 207 4.94 -1.29 8.85
N ASN A 208 6.05 -0.89 8.22
CA ASN A 208 7.12 -0.15 8.90
C ASN A 208 6.61 1.18 9.47
N TYR A 209 5.81 1.91 8.69
CA TYR A 209 5.25 3.20 9.13
C TYR A 209 4.37 3.04 10.36
N TYR A 210 3.50 2.04 10.41
CA TYR A 210 2.63 1.81 11.57
C TYR A 210 3.41 1.37 12.80
N ALA A 211 4.38 0.48 12.65
CA ALA A 211 5.27 0.07 13.73
C ALA A 211 6.07 1.24 14.32
N GLU A 212 6.53 2.15 13.47
CA GLU A 212 7.39 3.27 13.86
C GLU A 212 6.64 4.51 14.39
N HIS A 213 5.32 4.62 14.15
CA HIS A 213 4.56 5.82 14.50
C HIS A 213 3.37 5.57 15.44
N GLY A 214 2.79 4.37 15.46
CA GLY A 214 1.64 4.07 16.30
C GLY A 214 1.87 4.32 17.79
N PHE A 215 3.10 4.17 18.27
CA PHE A 215 3.46 4.45 19.65
C PHE A 215 3.44 5.95 20.03
N MET A 216 3.43 6.86 19.06
CA MET A 216 3.48 8.30 19.30
C MET A 216 2.16 8.87 19.83
N TYR A 217 1.09 8.07 19.84
CA TYR A 217 -0.20 8.49 20.43
C TYR A 217 -0.26 8.20 21.92
N GLY A 218 -0.85 9.13 22.69
CA GLY A 218 -1.15 8.93 24.12
C GLY A 218 -2.37 8.04 24.38
N ASN A 219 -3.23 7.86 23.39
CA ASN A 219 -4.43 7.03 23.47
C ASN A 219 -4.10 5.55 23.26
N ASP A 220 -4.32 4.71 24.29
CA ASP A 220 -3.99 3.29 24.23
C ASP A 220 -4.85 2.51 23.24
N ASP A 221 -6.11 2.89 23.00
CA ASP A 221 -6.98 2.20 22.06
C ASP A 221 -6.52 2.46 20.63
N LEU A 222 -6.12 3.70 20.31
CA LEU A 222 -5.53 4.03 19.02
C LEU A 222 -4.19 3.29 18.80
N ARG A 223 -3.34 3.23 19.85
CA ARG A 223 -2.09 2.47 19.79
C ARG A 223 -2.32 0.98 19.52
N ARG A 224 -3.36 0.40 20.17
CA ARG A 224 -3.75 -1.00 19.90
C ARG A 224 -4.29 -1.19 18.49
N THR A 225 -5.04 -0.21 17.96
CA THR A 225 -5.52 -0.25 16.57
C THR A 225 -4.35 -0.25 15.59
N TYR A 226 -3.32 0.59 15.81
CA TYR A 226 -2.09 0.55 15.01
C TYR A 226 -1.38 -0.81 15.10
N ALA A 227 -1.30 -1.40 16.30
CA ALA A 227 -0.67 -2.71 16.48
C ALA A 227 -1.45 -3.83 15.75
N GLU A 228 -2.78 -3.81 15.84
CA GLU A 228 -3.66 -4.77 15.16
C GLU A 228 -3.54 -4.69 13.64
N ILE A 229 -3.61 -3.48 13.08
CA ILE A 229 -3.53 -3.28 11.62
C ILE A 229 -2.09 -3.54 11.13
N CYS A 230 -1.07 -3.11 11.87
CA CYS A 230 0.33 -3.38 11.53
C CYS A 230 0.63 -4.89 11.39
N ASP A 231 -0.01 -5.75 12.22
CA ASP A 231 0.12 -7.21 12.11
C ASP A 231 -0.53 -7.74 10.82
N VAL A 232 -1.64 -7.15 10.38
CA VAL A 232 -2.27 -7.48 9.09
C VAL A 232 -1.42 -7.03 7.92
N GLU A 233 -0.77 -5.87 7.99
CA GLU A 233 0.14 -5.40 6.93
C GLU A 233 1.37 -6.31 6.78
N GLU A 234 1.88 -6.88 7.88
CA GLU A 234 2.92 -7.92 7.81
C GLU A 234 2.41 -9.18 7.11
N GLU A 235 1.16 -9.58 7.39
CA GLU A 235 0.51 -10.67 6.68
C GLU A 235 0.35 -10.38 5.16
N HIS A 236 0.12 -9.13 4.75
CA HIS A 236 0.11 -8.71 3.35
C HIS A 236 1.50 -8.83 2.71
N VAL A 237 2.55 -8.41 3.40
CA VAL A 237 3.93 -8.60 2.94
C VAL A 237 4.19 -10.09 2.67
N THR A 238 3.89 -10.96 3.65
CA THR A 238 4.02 -12.42 3.49
C THR A 238 3.21 -12.95 2.29
N MET A 239 1.99 -12.44 2.10
CA MET A 239 1.11 -12.86 1.01
C MET A 239 1.68 -12.48 -0.37
N TYR A 240 2.13 -11.24 -0.54
CA TYR A 240 2.62 -10.77 -1.84
C TYR A 240 4.04 -11.26 -2.16
N GLU A 241 4.96 -11.31 -1.18
CA GLU A 241 6.30 -11.85 -1.43
C GLU A 241 6.28 -13.32 -1.83
N SER A 242 5.35 -14.11 -1.28
CA SER A 242 5.21 -15.53 -1.61
C SER A 242 4.72 -15.80 -3.03
N LEU A 243 4.16 -14.81 -3.72
CA LEU A 243 3.82 -14.90 -5.14
C LEU A 243 5.05 -14.91 -6.07
N ILE A 244 6.21 -14.46 -5.58
CA ILE A 244 7.43 -14.35 -6.37
C ILE A 244 8.07 -15.75 -6.55
N ASP A 245 8.46 -16.09 -7.78
CA ASP A 245 9.12 -17.35 -8.06
C ASP A 245 10.46 -17.45 -7.30
N PRO A 246 10.60 -18.41 -6.35
CA PRO A 246 11.81 -18.53 -5.54
C PRO A 246 13.05 -18.93 -6.33
N THR A 247 12.89 -19.36 -7.59
CA THR A 247 14.00 -19.72 -8.48
C THR A 247 14.53 -18.55 -9.31
N GLU A 248 13.94 -17.36 -9.19
CA GLU A 248 14.54 -16.14 -9.75
C GLU A 248 15.89 -15.87 -9.11
N THR A 249 16.88 -15.60 -9.95
CA THR A 249 18.21 -15.24 -9.46
C THR A 249 18.19 -13.85 -8.83
N MET A 250 19.20 -13.53 -8.02
CA MET A 250 19.34 -12.19 -7.46
C MET A 250 19.54 -11.11 -8.54
N LEU A 251 20.09 -11.46 -9.69
CA LEU A 251 20.24 -10.55 -10.82
C LEU A 251 18.92 -10.37 -11.58
N GLU A 252 18.12 -11.43 -11.77
CA GLU A 252 16.75 -11.29 -12.30
C GLU A 252 15.91 -10.36 -11.41
N LYS A 253 15.95 -10.59 -10.09
CA LYS A 253 15.25 -9.73 -9.12
C LYS A 253 15.74 -8.29 -9.15
N TRP A 254 17.05 -8.06 -9.27
CA TRP A 254 17.59 -6.71 -9.34
C TRP A 254 17.10 -5.96 -10.59
N VAL A 255 17.16 -6.57 -11.76
CA VAL A 255 16.62 -5.97 -13.00
C VAL A 255 15.13 -5.66 -12.86
N LEU A 256 14.35 -6.55 -12.22
CA LEU A 256 12.92 -6.33 -12.00
C LEU A 256 12.65 -5.17 -11.03
N HIS A 257 13.43 -5.02 -9.96
CA HIS A 257 13.30 -3.88 -9.04
C HIS A 257 13.59 -2.55 -9.76
N GLU A 258 14.75 -2.44 -10.43
CA GLU A 258 15.09 -1.23 -11.18
C GLU A 258 14.05 -0.91 -12.28
N PHE A 259 13.52 -1.92 -12.94
CA PHE A 259 12.48 -1.72 -13.94
C PHE A 259 11.16 -1.26 -13.31
N THR A 260 10.80 -1.78 -12.14
CA THR A 260 9.63 -1.33 -11.38
C THR A 260 9.77 0.14 -10.98
N GLU A 261 10.96 0.56 -10.51
CA GLU A 261 11.26 1.96 -10.20
C GLU A 261 11.10 2.86 -11.44
N VAL A 262 11.67 2.46 -12.58
CA VAL A 262 11.50 3.22 -13.84
C VAL A 262 10.02 3.34 -14.23
N CYS A 263 9.25 2.24 -14.14
CA CYS A 263 7.82 2.25 -14.48
C CYS A 263 7.02 3.16 -13.56
N THR A 264 7.23 3.07 -12.27
CA THR A 264 6.48 3.86 -11.27
C THR A 264 6.84 5.33 -11.35
N TYR A 265 8.12 5.71 -11.47
CA TYR A 265 8.51 7.11 -11.70
C TYR A 265 7.97 7.67 -13.02
N TYR A 266 7.96 6.86 -14.10
CA TYR A 266 7.37 7.28 -15.36
C TYR A 266 5.88 7.57 -15.23
N ASN A 267 5.13 6.71 -14.54
CA ASN A 267 3.70 6.90 -14.33
C ASN A 267 3.45 8.13 -13.44
N CYS A 268 4.18 8.27 -12.33
CA CYS A 268 4.10 9.45 -11.47
C CYS A 268 4.39 10.74 -12.25
N TYR A 269 5.45 10.76 -13.06
CA TYR A 269 5.76 11.90 -13.92
C TYR A 269 4.63 12.23 -14.91
N LYS A 270 3.98 11.23 -15.49
CA LYS A 270 2.88 11.44 -16.45
C LYS A 270 1.63 12.00 -15.80
N ASP A 271 1.30 11.51 -14.61
CA ASP A 271 0.03 11.79 -13.96
C ASP A 271 0.11 12.95 -12.95
N GLU A 272 1.32 13.44 -12.63
CA GLU A 272 1.51 14.49 -11.64
C GLU A 272 0.97 15.84 -12.12
N VAL A 273 0.18 16.48 -11.26
CA VAL A 273 -0.44 17.79 -11.50
C VAL A 273 0.31 18.95 -10.85
N ASP A 274 1.12 18.71 -9.82
CA ASP A 274 1.99 19.71 -9.24
C ASP A 274 3.31 19.80 -10.01
N GLU A 275 3.54 20.89 -10.70
CA GLU A 275 4.73 21.08 -11.57
C GLU A 275 6.06 20.97 -10.83
N LYS A 276 6.13 21.26 -9.52
CA LYS A 276 7.37 21.15 -8.75
C LYS A 276 7.64 19.71 -8.36
N ILE A 277 6.59 18.99 -7.98
CA ILE A 277 6.68 17.56 -7.66
C ILE A 277 6.96 16.77 -8.94
N LYS A 278 6.32 17.14 -10.05
CA LYS A 278 6.56 16.54 -11.37
C LYS A 278 8.04 16.61 -11.80
N GLN A 279 8.71 17.72 -11.51
CA GLN A 279 10.16 17.87 -11.77
C GLN A 279 11.00 16.90 -10.94
N VAL A 280 10.57 16.57 -9.72
CA VAL A 280 11.24 15.54 -8.91
C VAL A 280 11.09 14.17 -9.55
N TRP A 281 9.87 13.82 -10.00
CA TRP A 281 9.63 12.55 -10.69
C TRP A 281 10.44 12.43 -11.99
N GLU A 282 10.53 13.52 -12.77
CA GLU A 282 11.34 13.55 -14.01
C GLU A 282 12.83 13.38 -13.72
N GLU A 283 13.35 14.05 -12.69
CA GLU A 283 14.75 13.91 -12.28
C GLU A 283 15.08 12.49 -11.85
N PHE A 284 14.22 11.88 -11.01
CA PHE A 284 14.47 10.53 -10.48
C PHE A 284 14.25 9.46 -11.52
N LEU A 285 13.23 9.58 -12.38
CA LEU A 285 13.10 8.71 -13.55
C LEU A 285 14.39 8.67 -14.38
N ALA A 286 15.00 9.82 -14.62
CA ALA A 286 16.25 9.89 -15.39
C ALA A 286 17.45 9.28 -14.64
N MET A 287 17.40 9.19 -13.31
CA MET A 287 18.40 8.50 -12.50
C MET A 287 18.18 6.98 -12.57
N GLU A 288 16.94 6.52 -12.40
CA GLU A 288 16.60 5.09 -12.41
C GLU A 288 16.82 4.44 -13.78
N ILE A 289 16.66 5.15 -14.88
CA ILE A 289 17.04 4.67 -16.21
C ILE A 289 18.51 4.22 -16.24
N GLU A 290 19.42 4.92 -15.58
CA GLU A 290 20.85 4.53 -15.53
C GLU A 290 21.07 3.38 -14.53
N HIS A 291 20.34 3.31 -13.42
CA HIS A 291 20.38 2.17 -12.50
C HIS A 291 19.95 0.88 -13.20
N LEU A 292 18.83 0.92 -13.93
CA LEU A 292 18.35 -0.21 -14.73
C LEU A 292 19.37 -0.68 -15.77
N LYS A 293 20.05 0.24 -16.47
CA LYS A 293 21.09 -0.12 -17.44
C LYS A 293 22.28 -0.79 -16.76
N ILE A 294 22.67 -0.31 -15.60
CA ILE A 294 23.74 -0.93 -14.82
C ILE A 294 23.34 -2.35 -14.38
N ALA A 295 22.10 -2.53 -13.90
CA ALA A 295 21.60 -3.86 -13.54
C ALA A 295 21.58 -4.79 -14.77
N ALA A 296 21.12 -4.30 -15.92
CA ALA A 296 21.09 -5.03 -17.18
C ALA A 296 22.50 -5.44 -17.66
N GLU A 297 23.50 -4.55 -17.56
CA GLU A 297 24.89 -4.87 -17.88
C GLU A 297 25.45 -6.00 -17.01
N PHE A 298 25.19 -5.98 -15.69
CA PHE A 298 25.59 -7.07 -14.80
C PHE A 298 24.83 -8.36 -15.08
N PHE A 299 23.53 -8.28 -15.39
CA PHE A 299 22.71 -9.43 -15.77
C PHE A 299 23.26 -10.10 -17.02
N GLU A 300 23.54 -9.34 -18.10
CA GLU A 300 24.16 -9.86 -19.32
C GLU A 300 25.57 -10.42 -19.06
N LYS A 301 26.37 -9.72 -18.26
CA LYS A 301 27.74 -10.16 -17.92
C LYS A 301 27.77 -11.52 -17.23
N HIS A 302 26.90 -11.76 -16.27
CA HIS A 302 26.91 -12.97 -15.42
C HIS A 302 26.01 -14.08 -15.94
N GLU A 303 24.80 -13.76 -16.44
CA GLU A 303 23.82 -14.77 -16.88
C GLU A 303 23.82 -15.01 -18.39
N LYS A 304 24.51 -14.17 -19.16
CA LYS A 304 24.58 -14.26 -20.63
C LYS A 304 23.20 -14.18 -21.31
N ARG A 305 22.31 -13.37 -20.71
CA ARG A 305 20.95 -13.11 -21.17
C ARG A 305 20.72 -11.63 -21.32
N ASP A 306 19.86 -11.26 -22.27
CA ASP A 306 19.43 -9.87 -22.44
C ASP A 306 18.32 -9.52 -21.43
N ALA A 307 18.42 -8.36 -20.81
CA ALA A 307 17.38 -7.88 -19.90
C ALA A 307 16.02 -7.67 -20.59
N GLU A 308 16.00 -7.35 -21.89
CA GLU A 308 14.76 -7.27 -22.69
C GLU A 308 13.97 -8.60 -22.67
N GLU A 309 14.63 -9.77 -22.47
CA GLU A 309 13.93 -11.06 -22.31
C GLU A 309 13.10 -11.13 -21.03
N LEU A 310 13.51 -10.41 -19.99
CA LEU A 310 12.89 -10.41 -18.68
C LEU A 310 11.80 -9.35 -18.53
N ILE A 311 12.06 -8.12 -19.02
CA ILE A 311 11.22 -6.95 -18.79
C ILE A 311 10.47 -6.48 -20.04
N GLY A 312 10.78 -7.02 -21.22
CA GLY A 312 10.22 -6.53 -22.49
C GLY A 312 10.81 -5.20 -22.94
N THR A 313 10.14 -4.55 -23.89
CA THR A 313 10.61 -3.30 -24.52
C THR A 313 9.68 -2.11 -24.28
N GLU A 314 8.56 -2.32 -23.61
CA GLU A 314 7.53 -1.31 -23.37
C GLU A 314 7.48 -0.94 -21.89
N ILE A 315 7.17 0.33 -21.63
CA ILE A 315 6.92 0.78 -20.25
C ILE A 315 5.59 0.22 -19.76
N LEU A 316 5.56 -0.22 -18.52
CA LEU A 316 4.38 -0.76 -17.88
C LEU A 316 3.68 0.30 -17.01
N LEU A 317 2.44 0.04 -16.62
CA LEU A 317 1.60 0.97 -15.87
C LEU A 317 1.19 0.37 -14.50
N PRO A 318 2.16 0.10 -13.60
CA PRO A 318 1.84 -0.43 -12.28
C PRO A 318 1.27 0.62 -11.31
N CYS A 319 1.29 1.89 -11.68
CA CYS A 319 0.88 2.99 -10.81
C CYS A 319 0.05 4.00 -11.61
N HIS A 320 -1.25 4.00 -11.38
CA HIS A 320 -2.16 5.05 -11.84
C HIS A 320 -3.20 5.28 -10.76
N PHE A 321 -3.33 6.54 -10.32
CA PHE A 321 -4.27 6.91 -9.28
C PHE A 321 -5.46 7.64 -9.87
N GLU A 322 -6.61 7.01 -9.76
CA GLU A 322 -7.93 7.54 -10.04
C GLU A 322 -8.95 6.92 -9.08
N SER A 323 -10.14 7.49 -9.00
CA SER A 323 -11.19 6.97 -8.10
C SER A 323 -11.63 5.55 -8.49
N GLN A 324 -11.46 4.59 -7.59
CA GLN A 324 -11.76 3.17 -7.76
C GLN A 324 -13.07 2.73 -7.09
N LYS A 325 -13.92 3.68 -6.68
CA LYS A 325 -15.14 3.44 -5.89
C LYS A 325 -16.04 2.34 -6.41
N ASN A 326 -16.27 2.30 -7.72
CA ASN A 326 -17.15 1.31 -8.33
C ASN A 326 -16.57 -0.10 -8.24
N TYR A 327 -15.26 -0.23 -8.43
CA TYR A 327 -14.58 -1.51 -8.32
C TYR A 327 -14.58 -1.99 -6.86
N VAL A 328 -14.21 -1.13 -5.94
CA VAL A 328 -14.20 -1.40 -4.48
C VAL A 328 -15.60 -1.84 -4.01
N ALA A 329 -16.65 -1.11 -4.41
CA ALA A 329 -18.01 -1.45 -4.07
C ALA A 329 -18.42 -2.84 -4.58
N ASN A 330 -18.01 -3.21 -5.79
CA ASN A 330 -18.29 -4.53 -6.36
C ASN A 330 -17.55 -5.64 -5.58
N ILE A 331 -16.29 -5.45 -5.21
CA ILE A 331 -15.52 -6.42 -4.42
C ILE A 331 -16.16 -6.61 -3.04
N LEU A 332 -16.57 -5.54 -2.37
CA LEU A 332 -17.29 -5.62 -1.10
C LEU A 332 -18.62 -6.37 -1.22
N GLU A 333 -19.39 -6.14 -2.30
CA GLU A 333 -20.65 -6.83 -2.52
C GLU A 333 -20.48 -8.34 -2.77
N THR A 334 -19.42 -8.72 -3.49
CA THR A 334 -19.25 -10.08 -4.01
C THR A 334 -18.27 -10.94 -3.23
N GLU A 335 -17.30 -10.37 -2.53
CA GLU A 335 -16.15 -11.09 -1.99
C GLU A 335 -15.91 -10.90 -0.48
N ILE A 336 -16.72 -10.11 0.22
CA ILE A 336 -16.52 -9.80 1.65
C ILE A 336 -16.41 -11.05 2.56
N ASP A 337 -17.07 -12.14 2.19
CA ASP A 337 -17.06 -13.39 2.94
C ASP A 337 -15.93 -14.36 2.50
N LYS A 338 -15.10 -13.97 1.53
CA LYS A 338 -13.95 -14.78 1.12
C LYS A 338 -12.94 -14.93 2.25
N ARG A 339 -12.33 -16.11 2.28
CA ARG A 339 -11.22 -16.46 3.18
C ARG A 339 -10.21 -17.30 2.41
N GLN A 340 -8.97 -17.22 2.80
CA GLN A 340 -7.93 -18.16 2.38
C GLN A 340 -8.24 -19.52 2.99
N ASP A 341 -8.32 -20.56 2.18
CA ASP A 341 -8.84 -21.87 2.62
C ASP A 341 -7.84 -22.71 3.42
N GLY A 342 -6.54 -22.40 3.32
CA GLY A 342 -5.47 -23.13 3.99
C GLY A 342 -5.17 -24.50 3.38
N THR A 343 -5.63 -24.77 2.15
CA THR A 343 -5.32 -26.01 1.41
C THR A 343 -3.94 -25.98 0.79
N GLU A 344 -3.47 -27.13 0.29
CA GLU A 344 -2.22 -27.21 -0.48
C GLU A 344 -2.30 -26.45 -1.81
N GLU A 345 -3.52 -26.29 -2.36
CA GLU A 345 -3.78 -25.49 -3.55
C GLU A 345 -3.72 -23.99 -3.27
N MET A 346 -3.69 -23.59 -2.00
CA MET A 346 -3.61 -22.18 -1.55
C MET A 346 -4.73 -21.31 -2.14
N GLY A 347 -5.95 -21.86 -2.17
CA GLY A 347 -7.12 -21.23 -2.78
C GLY A 347 -7.88 -20.31 -1.82
N TYR A 348 -9.05 -19.89 -2.31
CA TYR A 348 -9.99 -19.05 -1.58
C TYR A 348 -11.36 -19.74 -1.50
N THR A 349 -12.05 -19.54 -0.39
CA THR A 349 -13.40 -20.06 -0.16
C THR A 349 -14.24 -19.06 0.62
N THR A 350 -15.52 -19.32 0.76
CA THR A 350 -16.41 -18.51 1.61
C THR A 350 -16.43 -19.03 3.05
N ILE A 351 -16.69 -18.15 4.01
CA ILE A 351 -16.64 -18.45 5.44
C ILE A 351 -17.54 -19.65 5.83
N ASP A 352 -18.66 -19.85 5.16
CA ASP A 352 -19.59 -20.96 5.39
C ASP A 352 -19.05 -22.34 4.99
N LYS A 353 -17.97 -22.37 4.20
CA LYS A 353 -17.31 -23.59 3.72
C LYS A 353 -16.01 -23.91 4.46
N LEU A 354 -15.58 -23.04 5.36
CA LEU A 354 -14.38 -23.28 6.15
C LEU A 354 -14.56 -24.48 7.10
N PRO A 355 -13.54 -25.32 7.29
CA PRO A 355 -13.61 -26.40 8.26
C PRO A 355 -13.70 -25.86 9.69
N PRO A 356 -14.34 -26.59 10.63
CA PRO A 356 -14.48 -26.15 12.02
C PRO A 356 -13.14 -25.94 12.76
N ASP A 357 -12.08 -26.58 12.28
CA ASP A 357 -10.71 -26.50 12.81
C ASP A 357 -9.79 -25.64 11.91
N TRP A 358 -10.35 -24.76 11.11
CA TRP A 358 -9.55 -23.83 10.30
C TRP A 358 -8.52 -23.08 11.16
N ALA A 359 -7.27 -23.13 10.76
CA ALA A 359 -6.13 -22.72 11.60
C ALA A 359 -6.21 -21.25 12.08
N SER A 360 -6.80 -20.37 11.29
CA SER A 360 -6.93 -18.96 11.65
C SER A 360 -7.94 -18.69 12.78
N TYR A 361 -8.90 -19.58 13.03
CA TYR A 361 -9.80 -19.41 14.19
C TYR A 361 -9.06 -19.34 15.51
N LYS A 362 -8.01 -20.15 15.66
CA LYS A 362 -7.20 -20.12 16.88
C LYS A 362 -6.41 -18.81 17.00
N VAL A 363 -5.88 -18.31 15.90
CA VAL A 363 -5.16 -17.02 15.87
C VAL A 363 -6.13 -15.91 16.26
N GLN A 364 -7.25 -15.78 15.57
CA GLN A 364 -8.28 -14.78 15.83
C GLN A 364 -8.77 -14.82 17.29
N GLN A 365 -9.00 -16.00 17.85
CA GLN A 365 -9.38 -16.17 19.25
C GLN A 365 -8.27 -15.73 20.20
N THR A 366 -7.01 -16.02 19.89
CA THR A 366 -5.88 -15.69 20.74
C THR A 366 -5.61 -14.20 20.76
N VAL A 367 -5.51 -13.55 19.59
CA VAL A 367 -5.23 -12.10 19.52
C VAL A 367 -6.43 -11.27 19.98
N GLY A 368 -7.64 -11.78 19.84
CA GLY A 368 -8.87 -11.15 20.28
C GLY A 368 -9.35 -11.54 21.69
N GLU A 369 -8.56 -12.31 22.50
CA GLU A 369 -9.00 -12.84 23.81
C GLU A 369 -9.46 -11.75 24.79
N ASN A 370 -8.82 -10.58 24.76
CA ASN A 370 -9.15 -9.44 25.62
C ASN A 370 -10.00 -8.36 24.91
N GLY A 371 -10.63 -8.70 23.81
CA GLY A 371 -11.32 -7.80 22.90
C GLY A 371 -10.38 -7.27 21.82
N ALA A 372 -10.77 -7.43 20.57
CA ALA A 372 -10.02 -6.89 19.45
C ALA A 372 -10.07 -5.34 19.46
N PRO A 373 -8.96 -4.64 19.21
CA PRO A 373 -8.94 -3.17 19.13
C PRO A 373 -9.97 -2.59 18.17
N THR A 374 -10.17 -3.21 17.03
CA THR A 374 -11.21 -2.86 16.05
C THR A 374 -12.62 -2.93 16.67
N GLU A 375 -12.96 -4.01 17.38
CA GLU A 375 -14.26 -4.14 18.05
C GLU A 375 -14.41 -3.11 19.16
N GLN A 376 -13.37 -2.90 19.98
CA GLN A 376 -13.40 -1.92 21.04
C GLN A 376 -13.60 -0.51 20.52
N THR A 377 -12.96 -0.17 19.40
CA THR A 377 -13.18 1.12 18.69
C THR A 377 -14.65 1.28 18.31
N ILE A 378 -15.27 0.26 17.71
CA ILE A 378 -16.69 0.28 17.36
C ILE A 378 -17.57 0.45 18.60
N ILE A 379 -17.30 -0.30 19.67
CA ILE A 379 -18.05 -0.22 20.94
C ILE A 379 -17.96 1.21 21.50
N ASN A 380 -16.79 1.81 21.50
CA ASN A 380 -16.58 3.18 21.98
C ASN A 380 -17.35 4.20 21.13
N ILE A 381 -17.34 4.04 19.81
CA ILE A 381 -18.12 4.88 18.88
C ILE A 381 -19.60 4.73 19.18
N CYS A 382 -20.13 3.49 19.31
CA CYS A 382 -21.53 3.23 19.62
C CYS A 382 -21.94 3.88 20.96
N ALA A 383 -21.11 3.72 21.99
CA ALA A 383 -21.35 4.33 23.30
C ALA A 383 -21.40 5.85 23.24
N THR A 384 -20.50 6.46 22.49
CA THR A 384 -20.38 7.92 22.33
C THR A 384 -21.57 8.48 21.53
N LEU A 385 -21.99 7.79 20.48
CA LEU A 385 -23.13 8.21 19.64
C LEU A 385 -24.48 7.85 20.24
N GLY A 386 -24.52 7.02 21.28
CA GLY A 386 -25.77 6.53 21.88
C GLY A 386 -26.60 5.64 20.92
N ARG A 387 -25.97 5.03 19.92
CA ARG A 387 -26.61 4.14 18.95
C ARG A 387 -25.71 2.97 18.57
N ASP A 388 -26.34 1.84 18.27
CA ASP A 388 -25.64 0.65 17.76
C ASP A 388 -25.39 0.81 16.25
N ILE A 389 -24.13 0.97 15.86
CA ILE A 389 -23.71 1.01 14.45
C ILE A 389 -23.33 -0.39 13.92
N VAL A 390 -23.04 -1.35 14.79
CA VAL A 390 -22.53 -2.69 14.39
C VAL A 390 -23.60 -3.51 13.69
N SER A 391 -24.82 -3.54 14.23
CA SER A 391 -25.93 -4.31 13.63
C SER A 391 -26.45 -3.70 12.33
N ALA A 392 -26.29 -2.39 12.17
CA ALA A 392 -26.70 -1.68 10.96
C ALA A 392 -25.62 -1.80 9.84
N ASP A 393 -24.36 -1.94 10.21
CA ASP A 393 -23.22 -1.85 9.30
C ASP A 393 -23.21 -2.93 8.21
N LYS A 394 -23.46 -4.19 8.54
CA LYS A 394 -23.52 -5.26 7.52
C LYS A 394 -24.54 -5.00 6.44
N LYS A 395 -25.73 -4.54 6.81
CA LYS A 395 -26.80 -4.21 5.87
C LYS A 395 -26.50 -2.93 5.10
N LEU A 396 -25.80 -1.99 5.74
CA LEU A 396 -25.44 -0.72 5.14
C LEU A 396 -24.34 -0.89 4.10
N VAL A 397 -23.27 -1.63 4.40
CA VAL A 397 -22.20 -1.98 3.45
C VAL A 397 -22.81 -2.64 2.21
N GLN A 398 -23.65 -3.63 2.38
CA GLN A 398 -24.36 -4.30 1.28
C GLN A 398 -25.22 -3.34 0.47
N LYS A 399 -25.97 -2.45 1.15
CA LYS A 399 -26.82 -1.46 0.48
C LYS A 399 -26.01 -0.42 -0.28
N GLN A 400 -24.93 0.10 0.31
CA GLN A 400 -24.07 1.11 -0.32
C GLN A 400 -23.28 0.51 -1.49
N ALA A 401 -22.70 -0.68 -1.31
CA ALA A 401 -22.04 -1.40 -2.38
C ALA A 401 -22.98 -1.67 -3.56
N ALA A 402 -24.21 -2.08 -3.29
CA ALA A 402 -25.22 -2.31 -4.32
C ALA A 402 -25.66 -1.01 -5.05
N LEU A 403 -25.64 0.14 -4.40
CA LEU A 403 -25.93 1.44 -5.03
C LEU A 403 -24.77 1.89 -5.91
N LEU A 404 -23.55 1.82 -5.40
CA LEU A 404 -22.33 2.20 -6.12
C LEU A 404 -22.09 1.30 -7.35
N ALA A 405 -22.31 -0.01 -7.22
CA ALA A 405 -22.23 -0.94 -8.35
C ALA A 405 -23.25 -0.65 -9.48
N LYS A 406 -24.30 0.10 -9.17
CA LYS A 406 -25.29 0.60 -10.15
C LYS A 406 -24.98 2.00 -10.66
N GLY A 407 -23.83 2.59 -10.29
CA GLY A 407 -23.47 3.97 -10.63
C GLY A 407 -24.39 5.02 -9.99
N LEU A 408 -25.05 4.67 -8.88
CA LEU A 408 -25.89 5.59 -8.12
C LEU A 408 -25.05 6.15 -6.96
N GLU A 409 -25.15 7.47 -6.74
CA GLU A 409 -24.54 8.09 -5.55
C GLU A 409 -25.10 7.42 -4.29
N PRO A 410 -24.26 7.07 -3.30
CA PRO A 410 -24.74 6.67 -1.99
C PRO A 410 -25.65 7.77 -1.45
N GLU A 411 -26.80 7.40 -0.84
CA GLU A 411 -27.62 8.40 -0.15
C GLU A 411 -26.69 9.20 0.77
N ALA A 412 -26.66 10.52 0.58
CA ALA A 412 -25.72 11.48 1.15
C ALA A 412 -25.66 11.52 2.70
N GLN A 413 -26.18 10.57 3.36
CA GLN A 413 -26.00 10.24 4.77
C GLN A 413 -26.46 8.80 4.99
N ALA A 414 -25.52 7.87 4.96
CA ALA A 414 -25.78 6.63 5.66
C ALA A 414 -26.05 7.00 7.14
N PRO A 415 -27.15 6.50 7.75
CA PRO A 415 -27.50 6.84 9.14
C PRO A 415 -26.42 6.48 10.16
N ASN A 416 -25.31 5.89 9.74
CA ASN A 416 -24.21 5.38 10.56
C ASN A 416 -22.84 5.92 10.18
N THR A 417 -22.73 6.78 9.17
CA THR A 417 -21.55 7.63 9.06
C THR A 417 -21.60 8.62 10.21
N VAL A 418 -20.57 8.62 11.03
CA VAL A 418 -20.40 9.63 12.06
C VAL A 418 -20.29 10.97 11.34
N THR A 419 -21.27 11.83 11.53
CA THR A 419 -21.32 13.14 10.85
C THR A 419 -20.73 14.22 11.75
N VAL A 420 -20.29 15.36 11.19
CA VAL A 420 -19.88 16.52 11.98
C VAL A 420 -20.92 16.88 13.06
N LYS A 421 -22.20 16.76 12.77
CA LYS A 421 -23.28 17.00 13.76
C LYS A 421 -23.31 15.98 14.90
N ASP A 422 -22.90 14.75 14.67
CA ASP A 422 -22.83 13.74 15.73
C ASP A 422 -21.75 14.14 16.75
N TYR A 423 -20.68 14.79 16.33
CA TYR A 423 -19.61 15.26 17.21
C TYR A 423 -19.87 16.65 17.81
N GLU A 424 -20.60 17.54 17.14
CA GLU A 424 -21.04 18.80 17.72
C GLU A 424 -21.93 18.58 18.96
N ASN A 425 -22.57 17.42 19.06
CA ASN A 425 -23.42 17.05 20.19
C ASN A 425 -22.73 16.14 21.24
N MET A 426 -21.44 15.84 21.07
CA MET A 426 -20.70 15.10 22.10
C MET A 426 -20.47 15.97 23.32
N PRO A 427 -20.55 15.41 24.55
CA PRO A 427 -20.15 16.13 25.72
C PRO A 427 -18.68 16.57 25.56
N ASP A 428 -18.44 17.84 25.87
CA ASP A 428 -17.11 18.43 25.85
C ASP A 428 -16.20 17.63 26.82
N ASN A 429 -15.35 16.78 26.25
CA ASN A 429 -14.32 16.05 26.98
C ASN A 429 -13.06 16.94 27.05
N SER A 430 -13.20 18.14 27.66
CA SER A 430 -12.09 19.05 27.94
C SER A 430 -10.97 18.46 28.84
N ASN A 431 -11.07 17.19 29.23
CA ASN A 431 -10.02 16.46 29.95
C ASN A 431 -8.92 15.87 29.04
N PHE A 432 -8.95 16.13 27.73
CA PHE A 432 -7.87 15.71 26.84
C PHE A 432 -6.58 16.54 26.98
N GLU A 433 -6.64 17.72 27.63
CA GLU A 433 -5.43 18.54 27.85
C GLU A 433 -4.47 17.97 28.92
N GLU A 434 -4.88 16.97 29.72
CA GLU A 434 -4.00 16.34 30.72
C GLU A 434 -3.22 15.11 30.18
N LEU A 435 -3.33 14.77 28.89
CA LEU A 435 -2.67 13.59 28.30
C LEU A 435 -1.54 13.95 27.28
N PHE A 436 -1.10 15.24 27.25
CA PHE A 436 0.06 15.63 26.44
C PHE A 436 1.18 16.17 27.32
#